data_6580c6288344d42b09e449a9588cce19
#
_entry.id   6580c6288344d42b09e449a9588cce19
#
_cell.length_a   1.000
_cell.length_b   1.000
_cell.length_c   1.000
_cell.angle_alpha   90.00
_cell.angle_beta   90.00
_cell.angle_gamma   90.00
#
_symmetry.space_group_name_H-M   'P 1'
#
loop_
_entity.id
_entity.type
_entity.pdbx_description
1 polymer ?
#
loop_
_entity_poly.entity_id
_entity_poly.type
_entity_poly.pdbx_seq_one_letter_code
_entity_poly.pdbx_strand_id
1 'polypeptide(L)'
;KGALTVTFTAPTERGTDRLILRLWPNGGPYASAGAHLFVSRVREGNRPLPVSYPDPTTLVIARPVAAGEQVVVSMNWRLLLPRETGLRMKGGGRSVRLGSFFPLLAWDGNDWALDPSTKFPSAEAWTTPIADFDVRVTQPAHLRVLASGQQIAPGKWRAQAVRDFTLALGRFEIVKGTAHVPASVRVTVGLEAFPGAEPVRLFLRRAILSLERYSALYGPYPWHTYTVVTMADLIGLTGGLEYPTLVYQPATSENVPHETAHQWFYSLVGNDQARDPWLDEGLATWAEAAVNGAPPFPDATIPPEVTNRIGEPMSFWDQFDTRRYFLGAYLQSSRALLSLGPRSQVDCAIRLYVIDNAYRIARPHDLLDALQTFFPDAEQKLEAYGAHF
;
A
#
# COMPACT_ATOMS: atom_id res chain seq x y z
N LYS A 1 0.11 -13.93 -17.32
CA LYS A 1 0.90 -13.23 -18.34
C LYS A 1 0.20 -11.96 -18.78
N GLY A 2 0.96 -10.94 -19.13
CA GLY A 2 0.45 -9.67 -19.61
C GLY A 2 1.45 -8.93 -20.49
N ALA A 3 1.01 -7.80 -21.01
CA ALA A 3 1.84 -6.77 -21.58
C ALA A 3 1.71 -5.51 -20.72
N LEU A 4 2.78 -4.76 -20.60
CA LEU A 4 2.85 -3.50 -19.86
C LEU A 4 3.41 -2.43 -20.79
N THR A 5 2.80 -1.26 -20.76
CA THR A 5 3.37 -0.03 -21.32
C THR A 5 3.50 0.97 -20.19
N VAL A 6 4.70 1.48 -19.98
CA VAL A 6 5.01 2.51 -18.99
C VAL A 6 5.31 3.80 -19.74
N THR A 7 4.61 4.85 -19.40
CA THR A 7 4.96 6.23 -19.79
C THR A 7 5.57 6.91 -18.58
N PHE A 8 6.80 7.34 -18.71
CA PHE A 8 7.52 8.06 -17.65
C PHE A 8 7.96 9.42 -18.18
N THR A 9 7.69 10.47 -17.39
CA THR A 9 8.20 11.81 -17.66
C THR A 9 9.18 12.17 -16.55
N ALA A 10 10.43 12.43 -16.92
CA ALA A 10 11.43 12.87 -15.95
C ALA A 10 11.06 14.26 -15.38
N PRO A 11 11.41 14.56 -14.12
CA PRO A 11 11.27 15.92 -13.58
C PRO A 11 11.95 16.96 -14.47
N THR A 12 11.41 18.17 -14.47
CA THR A 12 11.94 19.29 -15.30
C THR A 12 13.31 19.76 -14.85
N GLU A 13 13.64 19.51 -13.59
CA GLU A 13 14.90 19.91 -12.96
C GLU A 13 16.01 18.87 -13.15
N ARG A 14 15.63 17.61 -13.46
CA ARG A 14 16.58 16.51 -13.45
C ARG A 14 16.15 15.38 -14.37
N GLY A 15 17.06 14.94 -15.24
CA GLY A 15 16.94 13.68 -15.98
C GLY A 15 17.43 12.47 -15.18
N THR A 16 17.38 11.30 -15.79
CA THR A 16 17.94 10.05 -15.26
C THR A 16 18.71 9.31 -16.35
N ASP A 17 19.73 8.54 -15.98
CA ASP A 17 20.53 7.73 -16.91
C ASP A 17 19.86 6.38 -17.27
N ARG A 18 18.81 6.01 -16.57
CA ARG A 18 18.13 4.72 -16.71
C ARG A 18 16.69 4.77 -16.20
N LEU A 19 15.90 3.72 -16.50
CA LEU A 19 14.65 3.44 -15.82
C LEU A 19 14.79 2.19 -14.98
N ILE A 20 14.21 2.19 -13.78
CA ILE A 20 14.21 1.03 -12.89
C ILE A 20 12.80 0.62 -12.54
N LEU A 21 12.54 -0.69 -12.72
CA LEU A 21 11.29 -1.31 -12.28
C LEU A 21 11.58 -2.41 -11.27
N ARG A 22 10.72 -2.51 -10.26
CA ARG A 22 10.82 -3.58 -9.26
C ARG A 22 9.98 -4.78 -9.68
N LEU A 23 10.56 -5.95 -9.46
CA LEU A 23 9.99 -7.27 -9.74
C LEU A 23 9.72 -7.99 -8.42
N TRP A 24 8.83 -7.44 -7.60
CA TRP A 24 8.58 -7.89 -6.22
C TRP A 24 8.29 -9.39 -6.08
N PRO A 25 7.59 -10.07 -7.04
CA PRO A 25 7.42 -11.52 -6.98
C PRO A 25 8.72 -12.33 -6.92
N ASN A 26 9.86 -11.72 -7.28
CA ASN A 26 11.17 -12.39 -7.31
C ASN A 26 11.94 -12.25 -5.99
N GLY A 27 11.37 -11.59 -4.99
CA GLY A 27 12.05 -11.31 -3.71
C GLY A 27 11.41 -11.99 -2.51
N GLY A 28 12.20 -12.06 -1.43
CA GLY A 28 11.75 -12.45 -0.10
C GLY A 28 10.90 -13.72 -0.04
N PRO A 29 9.80 -13.69 0.71
CA PRO A 29 8.94 -14.85 0.91
C PRO A 29 8.23 -15.31 -0.38
N TYR A 30 8.03 -14.43 -1.35
CA TYR A 30 7.36 -14.76 -2.61
C TYR A 30 8.18 -15.72 -3.45
N ALA A 31 9.47 -15.41 -3.65
CA ALA A 31 10.40 -16.26 -4.38
C ALA A 31 10.58 -17.61 -3.69
N SER A 32 10.70 -17.61 -2.36
CA SER A 32 10.78 -18.84 -1.55
C SER A 32 9.53 -19.72 -1.69
N ALA A 33 8.36 -19.11 -1.87
CA ALA A 33 7.10 -19.79 -2.14
C ALA A 33 6.89 -20.19 -3.62
N GLY A 34 7.90 -19.98 -4.47
CA GLY A 34 7.90 -20.36 -5.89
C GLY A 34 7.29 -19.32 -6.83
N ALA A 35 7.10 -18.09 -6.39
CA ALA A 35 6.74 -17.01 -7.29
C ALA A 35 7.92 -16.63 -8.20
N HIS A 36 7.62 -16.24 -9.43
CA HIS A 36 8.63 -15.66 -10.31
C HIS A 36 8.00 -14.81 -11.42
N LEU A 37 8.49 -13.60 -11.56
CA LEU A 37 8.08 -12.63 -12.58
C LEU A 37 9.15 -12.52 -13.66
N PHE A 38 8.84 -13.02 -14.83
CA PHE A 38 9.70 -12.92 -16.02
C PHE A 38 9.31 -11.68 -16.82
N VAL A 39 10.32 -10.95 -17.30
CA VAL A 39 10.12 -9.83 -18.24
C VAL A 39 10.84 -10.14 -19.55
N SER A 40 10.25 -9.73 -20.65
CA SER A 40 10.81 -9.94 -21.98
C SER A 40 10.31 -8.85 -22.96
N ARG A 41 11.02 -8.73 -24.09
CA ARG A 41 10.68 -7.80 -25.17
C ARG A 41 10.58 -6.34 -24.71
N VAL A 42 11.53 -5.90 -23.90
CA VAL A 42 11.60 -4.49 -23.46
C VAL A 42 12.02 -3.63 -24.66
N ARG A 43 11.21 -2.62 -25.00
CA ARG A 43 11.40 -1.79 -26.18
C ARG A 43 10.83 -0.39 -26.04
N GLU A 44 11.36 0.55 -26.79
CA GLU A 44 10.81 1.87 -27.09
C GLU A 44 10.37 1.87 -28.56
N GLY A 45 9.06 1.93 -28.80
CA GLY A 45 8.52 1.65 -30.14
C GLY A 45 8.94 0.25 -30.65
N ASN A 46 9.65 0.21 -31.76
CA ASN A 46 10.21 -1.04 -32.33
C ASN A 46 11.64 -1.34 -31.92
N ARG A 47 12.32 -0.39 -31.25
CA ARG A 47 13.73 -0.51 -30.85
C ARG A 47 13.85 -1.31 -29.54
N PRO A 48 14.56 -2.44 -29.53
CA PRO A 48 14.88 -3.14 -28.27
C PRO A 48 15.75 -2.26 -27.38
N LEU A 49 15.48 -2.29 -26.08
CA LEU A 49 16.29 -1.61 -25.07
C LEU A 49 17.16 -2.61 -24.31
N PRO A 50 18.43 -2.28 -24.05
CA PRO A 50 19.29 -3.10 -23.20
C PRO A 50 18.73 -3.14 -21.77
N VAL A 51 18.75 -4.32 -21.17
CA VAL A 51 18.31 -4.54 -19.78
C VAL A 51 19.37 -5.30 -18.99
N SER A 52 19.37 -5.06 -17.67
CA SER A 52 20.18 -5.83 -16.72
C SER A 52 19.39 -6.08 -15.44
N TYR A 53 19.79 -7.06 -14.68
CA TYR A 53 19.19 -7.49 -13.43
C TYR A 53 20.30 -7.56 -12.36
N PRO A 54 20.60 -6.43 -11.66
CA PRO A 54 21.64 -6.41 -10.62
C PRO A 54 21.29 -7.32 -9.44
N ASP A 55 20.01 -7.53 -9.19
CA ASP A 55 19.45 -8.51 -8.25
C ASP A 55 18.14 -9.07 -8.82
N PRO A 56 17.56 -10.14 -8.23
CA PRO A 56 16.34 -10.77 -8.74
C PRO A 56 15.12 -9.84 -8.80
N THR A 57 15.05 -8.83 -7.92
CA THR A 57 13.91 -7.93 -7.79
C THR A 57 14.03 -6.63 -8.58
N THR A 58 15.16 -6.41 -9.27
CA THR A 58 15.45 -5.14 -9.93
C THR A 58 15.67 -5.34 -11.42
N LEU A 59 14.87 -4.69 -12.24
CA LEU A 59 15.04 -4.56 -13.69
C LEU A 59 15.54 -3.16 -14.00
N VAL A 60 16.76 -3.05 -14.54
CA VAL A 60 17.33 -1.81 -15.05
C VAL A 60 17.21 -1.79 -16.57
N ILE A 61 16.64 -0.72 -17.10
CA ILE A 61 16.53 -0.45 -18.54
C ILE A 61 17.50 0.69 -18.87
N ALA A 62 18.51 0.40 -19.68
CA ALA A 62 19.54 1.37 -20.09
C ALA A 62 18.96 2.35 -21.14
N ARG A 63 18.17 3.31 -20.67
CA ARG A 63 17.54 4.38 -21.44
C ARG A 63 17.64 5.69 -20.66
N PRO A 64 18.64 6.52 -20.99
CA PRO A 64 18.70 7.88 -20.44
C PRO A 64 17.46 8.67 -20.81
N VAL A 65 16.95 9.46 -19.87
CA VAL A 65 15.80 10.34 -20.06
C VAL A 65 16.22 11.73 -19.61
N ALA A 66 16.17 12.69 -20.52
CA ALA A 66 16.52 14.07 -20.21
C ALA A 66 15.49 14.71 -19.27
N ALA A 67 15.88 15.80 -18.61
CA ALA A 67 14.96 16.59 -17.78
C ALA A 67 13.73 17.02 -18.61
N GLY A 68 12.52 16.76 -18.11
CA GLY A 68 11.25 17.02 -18.78
C GLY A 68 10.91 16.11 -19.96
N GLU A 69 11.81 15.20 -20.35
CA GLU A 69 11.55 14.24 -21.44
C GLU A 69 10.53 13.19 -21.02
N GLN A 70 9.62 12.85 -21.93
CA GLN A 70 8.72 11.73 -21.78
C GLN A 70 9.22 10.53 -22.60
N VAL A 71 9.29 9.36 -21.99
CA VAL A 71 9.63 8.10 -22.63
C VAL A 71 8.49 7.10 -22.48
N VAL A 72 8.28 6.28 -23.52
CA VAL A 72 7.28 5.20 -23.53
C VAL A 72 7.98 3.87 -23.75
N VAL A 73 7.96 3.01 -22.73
CA VAL A 73 8.59 1.68 -22.76
C VAL A 73 7.52 0.62 -22.66
N SER A 74 7.57 -0.35 -23.57
CA SER A 74 6.69 -1.52 -23.57
C SER A 74 7.45 -2.80 -23.28
N MET A 75 6.78 -3.75 -22.62
CA MET A 75 7.35 -5.06 -22.29
C MET A 75 6.26 -6.13 -22.15
N ASN A 76 6.65 -7.39 -22.27
CA ASN A 76 5.80 -8.52 -21.92
C ASN A 76 6.27 -9.09 -20.59
N TRP A 77 5.32 -9.62 -19.80
CA TRP A 77 5.64 -10.28 -18.55
C TRP A 77 4.84 -11.58 -18.37
N ARG A 78 5.41 -12.47 -17.56
CA ARG A 78 4.78 -13.72 -17.13
C ARG A 78 5.09 -13.93 -15.66
N LEU A 79 4.02 -14.13 -14.87
CA LEU A 79 4.12 -14.43 -13.44
C LEU A 79 3.81 -15.91 -13.20
N LEU A 80 4.67 -16.58 -12.46
CA LEU A 80 4.36 -17.78 -11.71
C LEU A 80 3.90 -17.36 -10.33
N LEU A 81 2.74 -17.84 -9.92
CA LEU A 81 2.17 -17.48 -8.62
C LEU A 81 2.71 -18.39 -7.52
N PRO A 82 2.90 -17.87 -6.30
CA PRO A 82 3.31 -18.68 -5.17
C PRO A 82 2.23 -19.72 -4.83
N ARG A 83 2.67 -20.82 -4.24
CA ARG A 83 1.79 -21.92 -3.81
C ARG A 83 1.35 -21.78 -2.37
N GLU A 84 2.05 -20.97 -1.60
CA GLU A 84 1.76 -20.71 -0.18
C GLU A 84 0.66 -19.67 0.00
N THR A 85 0.08 -19.65 1.18
CA THR A 85 -0.98 -18.73 1.62
C THR A 85 -0.40 -17.58 2.44
N GLY A 86 -1.21 -16.54 2.68
CA GLY A 86 -0.81 -15.41 3.54
C GLY A 86 0.08 -14.36 2.87
N LEU A 87 0.36 -14.48 1.58
CA LEU A 87 1.18 -13.54 0.82
C LEU A 87 0.32 -12.48 0.12
N ARG A 88 0.93 -11.35 -0.25
CA ARG A 88 0.26 -10.29 -1.06
C ARG A 88 -0.18 -10.78 -2.45
N MET A 89 0.37 -11.87 -2.93
CA MET A 89 -0.10 -12.58 -4.12
C MET A 89 -0.26 -14.06 -3.84
N LYS A 90 -1.29 -14.66 -4.45
CA LYS A 90 -1.60 -16.09 -4.30
C LYS A 90 -2.24 -16.62 -5.56
N GLY A 91 -1.86 -17.82 -5.97
CA GLY A 91 -2.50 -18.59 -7.03
C GLY A 91 -3.13 -19.87 -6.51
N GLY A 92 -4.26 -20.27 -7.10
CA GLY A 92 -4.93 -21.54 -6.79
C GLY A 92 -5.99 -21.47 -5.70
N GLY A 93 -6.63 -22.60 -5.41
CA GLY A 93 -7.77 -22.66 -4.49
C GLY A 93 -9.05 -22.05 -5.08
N ARG A 94 -9.85 -21.40 -4.23
CA ARG A 94 -11.14 -20.81 -4.61
C ARG A 94 -11.00 -19.41 -5.23
N SER A 95 -9.87 -18.73 -4.96
CA SER A 95 -9.61 -17.36 -5.37
C SER A 95 -8.13 -17.13 -5.66
N VAL A 96 -7.85 -16.09 -6.43
CA VAL A 96 -6.52 -15.59 -6.75
C VAL A 96 -6.42 -14.16 -6.24
N ARG A 97 -5.31 -13.82 -5.59
CA ARG A 97 -4.95 -12.47 -5.17
C ARG A 97 -3.69 -12.04 -5.89
N LEU A 98 -3.71 -10.85 -6.46
CA LEU A 98 -2.60 -10.28 -7.21
C LEU A 98 -2.31 -8.86 -6.71
N GLY A 99 -1.37 -8.72 -5.79
CA GLY A 99 -0.83 -7.45 -5.33
C GLY A 99 0.60 -7.28 -5.79
N SER A 100 0.99 -6.11 -6.27
CA SER A 100 2.35 -5.77 -6.77
C SER A 100 2.92 -6.84 -7.72
N PHE A 101 2.09 -7.35 -8.62
CA PHE A 101 2.28 -8.59 -9.37
C PHE A 101 2.88 -8.40 -10.76
N PHE A 102 3.16 -7.18 -11.16
CA PHE A 102 3.75 -6.80 -12.45
C PHE A 102 4.94 -5.87 -12.22
N PRO A 103 5.78 -5.57 -13.23
CA PRO A 103 6.89 -4.64 -13.05
C PRO A 103 6.41 -3.25 -12.65
N LEU A 104 6.80 -2.77 -11.47
CA LEU A 104 6.43 -1.48 -10.90
C LEU A 104 7.58 -0.49 -11.01
N LEU A 105 7.31 0.73 -11.43
CA LEU A 105 8.30 1.80 -11.51
C LEU A 105 8.79 2.16 -10.09
N ALA A 106 10.10 2.19 -9.89
CA ALA A 106 10.72 2.39 -8.59
C ALA A 106 11.12 3.86 -8.32
N TRP A 107 10.33 4.82 -8.79
CA TRP A 107 10.64 6.24 -8.66
C TRP A 107 10.01 6.81 -7.39
N ASP A 108 10.80 7.46 -6.51
CA ASP A 108 10.32 8.04 -5.25
C ASP A 108 9.95 9.54 -5.36
N GLY A 109 9.99 10.06 -6.57
CA GLY A 109 9.80 11.49 -6.85
C GLY A 109 11.12 12.24 -7.05
N ASN A 110 12.22 11.73 -6.53
CA ASN A 110 13.55 12.32 -6.63
C ASN A 110 14.61 11.35 -7.17
N ASP A 111 14.59 10.08 -6.77
CA ASP A 111 15.56 9.08 -7.20
C ASP A 111 14.92 7.68 -7.26
N TRP A 112 15.71 6.65 -7.53
CA TRP A 112 15.28 5.27 -7.61
C TRP A 112 15.31 4.61 -6.24
N ALA A 113 14.16 4.12 -5.77
CA ALA A 113 14.02 3.36 -4.54
C ALA A 113 14.50 1.92 -4.75
N LEU A 114 15.68 1.59 -4.21
CA LEU A 114 16.37 0.32 -4.42
C LEU A 114 16.47 -0.54 -3.16
N ASP A 115 15.76 -0.19 -2.11
CA ASP A 115 15.77 -0.93 -0.86
C ASP A 115 15.36 -2.40 -1.07
N PRO A 116 15.98 -3.34 -0.35
CA PRO A 116 15.69 -4.76 -0.52
C PRO A 116 14.27 -5.10 -0.05
N SER A 117 13.74 -6.22 -0.55
CA SER A 117 12.46 -6.76 -0.06
C SER A 117 12.59 -7.22 1.40
N THR A 118 11.56 -6.98 2.20
CA THR A 118 11.45 -7.53 3.57
C THR A 118 11.19 -9.04 3.55
N LYS A 119 11.50 -9.71 4.66
CA LYS A 119 11.14 -11.11 4.88
C LYS A 119 9.70 -11.31 5.36
N PHE A 120 9.04 -10.23 5.80
CA PHE A 120 7.64 -10.31 6.24
C PHE A 120 6.71 -10.49 5.05
N PRO A 121 5.83 -11.52 5.04
CA PRO A 121 4.93 -11.79 3.90
C PRO A 121 3.87 -10.70 3.68
N SER A 122 3.48 -10.02 4.75
CA SER A 122 2.44 -8.98 4.75
C SER A 122 2.99 -7.57 4.73
N ALA A 123 4.23 -7.35 5.19
CA ALA A 123 4.82 -6.02 5.24
C ALA A 123 5.29 -5.56 3.85
N GLU A 124 5.39 -4.27 3.69
CA GLU A 124 5.83 -3.61 2.47
C GLU A 124 7.25 -3.08 2.63
N ALA A 125 7.96 -3.04 1.53
CA ALA A 125 9.29 -2.46 1.46
C ALA A 125 9.50 -1.84 0.08
N TRP A 126 8.46 -1.27 -0.49
CA TRP A 126 8.53 -0.69 -1.82
C TRP A 126 7.92 0.70 -1.91
N THR A 127 8.50 1.44 -2.80
CA THR A 127 8.14 2.81 -3.11
C THR A 127 7.85 2.90 -4.60
N THR A 128 6.74 3.49 -4.96
CA THR A 128 6.32 3.67 -6.35
C THR A 128 5.55 5.00 -6.48
N PRO A 129 5.72 5.71 -7.60
CA PRO A 129 5.05 7.00 -7.80
C PRO A 129 3.57 6.84 -8.05
N ILE A 130 2.84 7.92 -7.92
CA ILE A 130 1.47 8.03 -8.42
C ILE A 130 1.45 7.87 -9.94
N ALA A 131 0.51 7.07 -10.45
CA ALA A 131 0.30 6.85 -11.87
C ALA A 131 -1.18 6.61 -12.21
N ASP A 132 -1.50 6.73 -13.48
CA ASP A 132 -2.79 6.32 -14.03
C ASP A 132 -2.66 4.92 -14.65
N PHE A 133 -3.62 4.07 -14.36
CA PHE A 133 -3.68 2.69 -14.87
C PHE A 133 -4.91 2.48 -15.73
N ASP A 134 -4.69 2.12 -17.00
CA ASP A 134 -5.71 1.57 -17.90
C ASP A 134 -5.44 0.07 -18.09
N VAL A 135 -6.26 -0.79 -17.50
CA VAL A 135 -6.00 -2.22 -17.39
C VAL A 135 -7.06 -3.04 -18.08
N ARG A 136 -6.63 -4.03 -18.85
CA ARG A 136 -7.51 -5.07 -19.41
C ARG A 136 -7.24 -6.41 -18.73
N VAL A 137 -8.30 -7.04 -18.24
CA VAL A 137 -8.24 -8.35 -17.59
C VAL A 137 -9.07 -9.33 -18.39
N THR A 138 -8.45 -10.45 -18.75
CA THR A 138 -9.15 -11.60 -19.33
C THR A 138 -9.09 -12.75 -18.33
N GLN A 139 -10.24 -13.22 -17.90
CA GLN A 139 -10.38 -14.28 -16.92
C GLN A 139 -11.41 -15.33 -17.37
N PRO A 140 -11.42 -16.52 -16.75
CA PRO A 140 -12.50 -17.50 -16.94
C PRO A 140 -13.86 -16.90 -16.60
N ALA A 141 -14.88 -17.18 -17.43
CA ALA A 141 -16.21 -16.56 -17.32
C ALA A 141 -16.93 -16.81 -15.98
N HIS A 142 -16.58 -17.89 -15.29
CA HIS A 142 -17.18 -18.25 -13.99
C HIS A 142 -16.56 -17.52 -12.80
N LEU A 143 -15.47 -16.76 -13.00
CA LEU A 143 -14.81 -15.96 -11.96
C LEU A 143 -15.16 -14.48 -12.09
N ARG A 144 -15.32 -13.83 -10.96
CA ARG A 144 -15.46 -12.38 -10.89
C ARG A 144 -14.10 -11.75 -10.61
N VAL A 145 -13.91 -10.56 -11.17
CA VAL A 145 -12.75 -9.69 -10.86
C VAL A 145 -13.23 -8.55 -9.98
N LEU A 146 -12.52 -8.33 -8.89
CA LEU A 146 -12.56 -7.12 -8.08
C LEU A 146 -11.16 -6.50 -8.19
N ALA A 147 -11.06 -5.22 -8.51
CA ALA A 147 -9.77 -4.58 -8.77
C ALA A 147 -9.74 -3.12 -8.30
N SER A 148 -8.54 -2.56 -8.21
CA SER A 148 -8.32 -1.13 -7.97
C SER A 148 -9.06 -0.29 -9.01
N GLY A 149 -9.53 0.90 -8.58
CA GLY A 149 -10.20 1.85 -9.46
C GLY A 149 -11.62 1.43 -9.88
N GLN A 150 -12.01 1.84 -11.06
CA GLN A 150 -13.36 1.66 -11.59
C GLN A 150 -13.37 0.73 -12.80
N GLN A 151 -14.31 -0.21 -12.84
CA GLN A 151 -14.62 -0.95 -14.06
C GLN A 151 -15.39 -0.04 -15.02
N ILE A 152 -14.76 0.33 -16.14
CA ILE A 152 -15.34 1.24 -17.14
C ILE A 152 -16.07 0.49 -18.28
N ALA A 153 -15.75 -0.80 -18.46
CA ALA A 153 -16.43 -1.73 -19.36
C ALA A 153 -16.10 -3.18 -18.95
N PRO A 154 -16.80 -4.21 -19.47
CA PRO A 154 -16.43 -5.60 -19.23
C PRO A 154 -14.96 -5.87 -19.50
N GLY A 155 -14.22 -6.35 -18.47
CA GLY A 155 -12.80 -6.62 -18.55
C GLY A 155 -11.89 -5.38 -18.68
N LYS A 156 -12.40 -4.16 -18.53
CA LYS A 156 -11.62 -2.91 -18.60
C LYS A 156 -11.75 -2.12 -17.31
N TRP A 157 -10.62 -1.73 -16.77
CA TRP A 157 -10.51 -1.01 -15.51
C TRP A 157 -9.68 0.26 -15.71
N ARG A 158 -10.03 1.30 -14.96
CA ARG A 158 -9.25 2.54 -14.87
C ARG A 158 -9.07 2.91 -13.40
N ALA A 159 -7.83 3.11 -13.00
CA ALA A 159 -7.46 3.67 -11.70
C ALA A 159 -6.57 4.89 -11.95
N GLN A 160 -6.97 6.04 -11.43
CA GLN A 160 -6.28 7.30 -11.65
C GLN A 160 -5.62 7.77 -10.36
N ALA A 161 -4.44 8.33 -10.50
CA ALA A 161 -3.64 8.85 -9.39
C ALA A 161 -3.48 7.84 -8.24
N VAL A 162 -3.05 6.62 -8.58
CA VAL A 162 -2.82 5.52 -7.61
C VAL A 162 -1.37 5.01 -7.72
N ARG A 163 -0.86 4.42 -6.63
CA ARG A 163 0.53 3.93 -6.59
C ARG A 163 0.69 2.52 -7.13
N ASP A 164 -0.35 1.72 -7.07
CA ASP A 164 -0.34 0.33 -7.55
C ASP A 164 -1.72 -0.05 -8.06
N PHE A 165 -1.78 -1.14 -8.82
CA PHE A 165 -3.02 -1.74 -9.28
C PHE A 165 -3.07 -3.20 -8.83
N THR A 166 -4.06 -3.53 -8.02
CA THR A 166 -4.27 -4.87 -7.49
C THR A 166 -5.60 -5.46 -7.95
N LEU A 167 -5.71 -6.78 -7.97
CA LEU A 167 -6.96 -7.45 -8.26
C LEU A 167 -7.11 -8.81 -7.58
N ALA A 168 -8.37 -9.15 -7.30
CA ALA A 168 -8.78 -10.48 -6.88
C ALA A 168 -9.65 -11.14 -7.95
N LEU A 169 -9.48 -12.46 -8.12
CA LEU A 169 -10.35 -13.28 -8.95
C LEU A 169 -10.92 -14.41 -8.10
N GLY A 170 -12.23 -14.61 -8.16
CA GLY A 170 -12.87 -15.65 -7.35
C GLY A 170 -14.37 -15.68 -7.50
N ARG A 171 -14.99 -16.48 -6.63
CA ARG A 171 -16.44 -16.50 -6.42
C ARG A 171 -16.73 -15.78 -5.14
N PHE A 172 -17.23 -14.54 -5.26
CA PHE A 172 -17.49 -13.68 -4.12
C PHE A 172 -19.00 -13.45 -3.96
N GLU A 173 -19.46 -13.47 -2.70
CA GLU A 173 -20.68 -12.78 -2.33
C GLU A 173 -20.38 -11.28 -2.38
N ILE A 174 -21.17 -10.51 -3.14
CA ILE A 174 -20.90 -9.09 -3.37
C ILE A 174 -22.04 -8.27 -2.82
N VAL A 175 -21.70 -7.31 -1.94
CA VAL A 175 -22.60 -6.25 -1.51
C VAL A 175 -22.02 -4.90 -1.88
N LYS A 176 -22.92 -3.91 -2.05
CA LYS A 176 -22.52 -2.55 -2.44
C LYS A 176 -23.24 -1.54 -1.56
N GLY A 177 -22.59 -0.42 -1.34
CA GLY A 177 -23.14 0.74 -0.65
C GLY A 177 -22.48 2.01 -1.17
N THR A 178 -22.82 3.12 -0.53
CA THR A 178 -22.28 4.45 -0.84
C THR A 178 -21.83 5.10 0.44
N ALA A 179 -20.59 5.62 0.44
CA ALA A 179 -20.09 6.53 1.46
C ALA A 179 -20.25 7.98 0.95
N HIS A 180 -20.56 8.90 1.84
CA HIS A 180 -20.76 10.32 1.52
C HIS A 180 -19.59 11.16 2.07
N VAL A 181 -18.59 11.42 1.23
CA VAL A 181 -17.29 12.02 1.63
C VAL A 181 -16.82 13.04 0.61
N PRO A 182 -17.02 14.26 0.81
CA PRO A 182 -18.08 15.14 0.37
C PRO A 182 -18.76 14.71 -0.95
N ALA A 183 -18.03 13.95 -1.80
CA ALA A 183 -18.57 13.27 -2.98
C ALA A 183 -19.10 11.87 -2.64
N SER A 184 -19.93 11.30 -3.50
CA SER A 184 -20.41 9.92 -3.34
C SER A 184 -19.34 8.93 -3.80
N VAL A 185 -18.95 8.01 -2.90
CA VAL A 185 -18.00 6.92 -3.18
C VAL A 185 -18.74 5.60 -3.20
N ARG A 186 -18.61 4.86 -4.30
CA ARG A 186 -19.16 3.50 -4.39
C ARG A 186 -18.28 2.53 -3.61
N VAL A 187 -18.82 1.96 -2.55
CA VAL A 187 -18.17 0.94 -1.74
C VAL A 187 -18.64 -0.44 -2.20
N THR A 188 -17.70 -1.32 -2.51
CA THR A 188 -17.97 -2.72 -2.89
C THR A 188 -17.26 -3.63 -1.90
N VAL A 189 -17.98 -4.62 -1.35
CA VAL A 189 -17.36 -5.69 -0.57
C VAL A 189 -17.56 -7.00 -1.27
N GLY A 190 -16.48 -7.75 -1.46
CA GLY A 190 -16.48 -9.11 -1.98
C GLY A 190 -16.03 -10.08 -0.91
N LEU A 191 -16.92 -10.95 -0.45
CA LEU A 191 -16.63 -11.99 0.53
C LEU A 191 -16.40 -13.33 -0.18
N GLU A 192 -15.22 -13.93 -0.03
CA GLU A 192 -15.03 -15.34 -0.30
C GLU A 192 -15.73 -16.15 0.80
N ALA A 193 -16.72 -16.97 0.45
CA ALA A 193 -17.47 -17.74 1.43
C ALA A 193 -16.61 -18.84 2.07
N PHE A 194 -16.43 -18.78 3.40
CA PHE A 194 -15.73 -19.79 4.20
C PHE A 194 -16.28 -19.83 5.63
N PRO A 195 -16.14 -20.96 6.33
CA PRO A 195 -16.60 -21.09 7.72
C PRO A 195 -15.91 -20.09 8.65
N GLY A 196 -16.68 -19.42 9.49
CA GLY A 196 -16.18 -18.46 10.47
C GLY A 196 -15.98 -17.02 9.95
N ALA A 197 -16.27 -16.75 8.66
CA ALA A 197 -16.29 -15.37 8.17
C ALA A 197 -17.47 -14.61 8.78
N GLU A 198 -17.21 -13.36 9.17
CA GLU A 198 -18.28 -12.44 9.57
C GLU A 198 -19.20 -12.12 8.38
N PRO A 199 -20.47 -11.73 8.66
CA PRO A 199 -21.40 -11.34 7.61
C PRO A 199 -20.85 -10.18 6.75
N VAL A 200 -20.93 -10.34 5.43
CA VAL A 200 -20.40 -9.35 4.44
C VAL A 200 -20.88 -7.91 4.69
N ARG A 201 -22.06 -7.74 5.26
CA ARG A 201 -22.61 -6.42 5.58
C ARG A 201 -21.90 -5.70 6.72
N LEU A 202 -21.20 -6.42 7.61
CA LEU A 202 -20.38 -5.80 8.65
C LEU A 202 -19.16 -5.12 8.03
N PHE A 203 -18.48 -5.78 7.10
CA PHE A 203 -17.37 -5.17 6.35
C PHE A 203 -17.81 -3.92 5.59
N LEU A 204 -18.99 -3.97 4.94
CA LEU A 204 -19.54 -2.82 4.23
C LEU A 204 -19.80 -1.64 5.17
N ARG A 205 -20.43 -1.89 6.30
CA ARG A 205 -20.73 -0.84 7.31
C ARG A 205 -19.46 -0.21 7.85
N ARG A 206 -18.44 -1.03 8.20
CA ARG A 206 -17.17 -0.54 8.70
C ARG A 206 -16.42 0.26 7.64
N ALA A 207 -16.38 -0.20 6.40
CA ALA A 207 -15.75 0.50 5.28
C ALA A 207 -16.38 1.89 5.04
N ILE A 208 -17.72 1.97 5.02
CA ILE A 208 -18.43 3.24 4.87
C ILE A 208 -18.12 4.18 6.05
N LEU A 209 -18.26 3.69 7.29
CA LEU A 209 -17.99 4.47 8.49
C LEU A 209 -16.55 4.99 8.52
N SER A 210 -15.56 4.16 8.16
CA SER A 210 -14.15 4.54 8.12
C SER A 210 -13.89 5.63 7.08
N LEU A 211 -14.40 5.47 5.85
CA LEU A 211 -14.27 6.47 4.79
C LEU A 211 -14.87 7.83 5.22
N GLU A 212 -16.07 7.81 5.78
CA GLU A 212 -16.75 9.03 6.23
C GLU A 212 -16.01 9.68 7.40
N ARG A 213 -15.55 8.89 8.36
CA ARG A 213 -14.80 9.38 9.52
C ARG A 213 -13.45 9.99 9.12
N TYR A 214 -12.67 9.28 8.30
CA TYR A 214 -11.35 9.75 7.91
C TYR A 214 -11.41 10.91 6.93
N SER A 215 -12.42 10.95 6.07
CA SER A 215 -12.64 12.15 5.22
C SER A 215 -12.94 13.39 6.03
N ALA A 216 -13.67 13.26 7.14
CA ALA A 216 -13.94 14.38 8.05
C ALA A 216 -12.69 14.79 8.81
N LEU A 217 -11.81 13.85 9.22
CA LEU A 217 -10.60 14.11 9.99
C LEU A 217 -9.45 14.61 9.10
N TYR A 218 -9.13 13.89 8.02
CA TYR A 218 -7.88 14.04 7.29
C TYR A 218 -8.03 14.63 5.88
N GLY A 219 -9.27 14.90 5.45
CA GLY A 219 -9.56 15.45 4.14
C GLY A 219 -10.28 14.47 3.21
N PRO A 220 -10.87 14.96 2.11
CA PRO A 220 -11.74 14.17 1.25
C PRO A 220 -11.05 12.92 0.70
N TYR A 221 -11.74 11.78 0.69
CA TYR A 221 -11.31 10.60 -0.07
C TYR A 221 -11.33 10.94 -1.57
N PRO A 222 -10.19 10.82 -2.28
CA PRO A 222 -10.09 11.43 -3.62
C PRO A 222 -10.62 10.57 -4.76
N TRP A 223 -10.94 9.28 -4.51
CA TRP A 223 -11.38 8.37 -5.56
C TRP A 223 -12.88 8.09 -5.50
N HIS A 224 -13.48 7.65 -6.61
CA HIS A 224 -14.92 7.40 -6.74
C HIS A 224 -15.34 5.98 -6.30
N THR A 225 -14.37 5.11 -6.05
CA THR A 225 -14.62 3.70 -5.68
C THR A 225 -13.72 3.27 -4.55
N TYR A 226 -14.24 2.39 -3.69
CA TYR A 226 -13.47 1.68 -2.68
C TYR A 226 -13.95 0.24 -2.61
N THR A 227 -13.01 -0.71 -2.58
CA THR A 227 -13.31 -2.14 -2.59
C THR A 227 -12.65 -2.83 -1.40
N VAL A 228 -13.40 -3.65 -0.68
CA VAL A 228 -12.89 -4.54 0.36
C VAL A 228 -13.09 -5.98 -0.10
N VAL A 229 -12.03 -6.78 -0.10
CA VAL A 229 -12.08 -8.20 -0.49
C VAL A 229 -11.65 -9.05 0.69
N THR A 230 -12.56 -9.91 1.19
CA THR A 230 -12.19 -10.86 2.24
C THR A 230 -11.80 -12.20 1.62
N MET A 231 -10.74 -12.79 2.13
CA MET A 231 -10.18 -14.02 1.59
C MET A 231 -9.85 -15.02 2.69
N ALA A 232 -10.25 -16.27 2.46
CA ALA A 232 -10.13 -17.35 3.45
C ALA A 232 -8.68 -17.64 3.87
N ASP A 233 -7.72 -17.42 3.00
CA ASP A 233 -6.31 -17.69 3.28
C ASP A 233 -5.60 -16.62 4.11
N LEU A 234 -6.28 -15.50 4.38
CA LEU A 234 -5.81 -14.48 5.32
C LEU A 234 -6.25 -14.75 6.77
N ILE A 235 -6.93 -15.87 7.02
CA ILE A 235 -7.29 -16.30 8.38
C ILE A 235 -6.00 -16.51 9.20
N GLY A 236 -5.98 -15.91 10.40
CA GLY A 236 -4.82 -15.99 11.30
C GLY A 236 -3.75 -14.93 11.07
N LEU A 237 -3.88 -14.10 10.04
CA LEU A 237 -3.13 -12.85 9.95
C LEU A 237 -3.77 -11.79 10.86
N THR A 238 -2.94 -11.01 11.52
CA THR A 238 -3.39 -9.94 12.43
C THR A 238 -3.80 -8.68 11.69
N GLY A 239 -3.53 -8.58 10.39
CA GLY A 239 -3.83 -7.43 9.53
C GLY A 239 -4.41 -7.83 8.19
N GLY A 240 -4.84 -6.85 7.41
CA GLY A 240 -5.20 -6.98 6.02
C GLY A 240 -4.02 -6.72 5.08
N LEU A 241 -4.32 -6.26 3.88
CA LEU A 241 -3.35 -5.81 2.90
C LEU A 241 -3.92 -4.57 2.20
N GLU A 242 -3.22 -3.48 2.32
CA GLU A 242 -3.57 -2.17 1.81
C GLU A 242 -3.12 -1.98 0.37
N TYR A 243 -4.05 -1.62 -0.49
CA TYR A 243 -3.77 -1.16 -1.84
C TYR A 243 -4.65 0.06 -2.18
N PRO A 244 -4.22 0.93 -3.07
CA PRO A 244 -5.06 2.06 -3.45
C PRO A 244 -6.41 1.60 -4.00
N THR A 245 -7.48 2.08 -3.37
CA THR A 245 -8.88 1.82 -3.71
C THR A 245 -9.36 0.37 -3.59
N LEU A 246 -8.49 -0.56 -3.18
CA LEU A 246 -8.84 -1.95 -2.86
C LEU A 246 -7.96 -2.46 -1.72
N VAL A 247 -8.60 -3.03 -0.69
CA VAL A 247 -7.90 -3.69 0.42
C VAL A 247 -8.34 -5.13 0.55
N TYR A 248 -7.43 -5.98 1.03
CA TYR A 248 -7.76 -7.35 1.38
C TYR A 248 -7.92 -7.48 2.89
N GLN A 249 -8.87 -8.32 3.31
CA GLN A 249 -9.23 -8.49 4.71
C GLN A 249 -9.26 -9.96 5.10
N PRO A 250 -8.90 -10.30 6.35
CA PRO A 250 -9.17 -11.62 6.92
C PRO A 250 -10.68 -11.84 7.19
N ALA A 251 -10.98 -12.84 8.01
CA ALA A 251 -12.35 -13.26 8.34
C ALA A 251 -13.15 -12.23 9.16
N THR A 252 -12.46 -11.30 9.82
CA THR A 252 -13.06 -10.33 10.74
C THR A 252 -13.04 -8.92 10.17
N SER A 253 -14.04 -8.12 10.52
CA SER A 253 -14.15 -6.75 10.05
C SER A 253 -13.43 -5.72 10.93
N GLU A 254 -12.78 -6.16 12.00
CA GLU A 254 -12.12 -5.27 12.97
C GLU A 254 -10.97 -4.47 12.35
N ASN A 255 -10.24 -5.07 11.41
CA ASN A 255 -9.14 -4.40 10.72
C ASN A 255 -9.57 -3.50 9.55
N VAL A 256 -10.84 -3.51 9.15
CA VAL A 256 -11.30 -2.64 8.05
C VAL A 256 -10.96 -1.16 8.29
N PRO A 257 -11.09 -0.60 9.50
CA PRO A 257 -10.67 0.78 9.76
C PRO A 257 -9.18 1.01 9.51
N HIS A 258 -8.29 0.10 9.95
CA HIS A 258 -6.85 0.20 9.72
C HIS A 258 -6.54 0.23 8.22
N GLU A 259 -6.98 -0.76 7.47
CA GLU A 259 -6.75 -0.83 6.02
C GLU A 259 -7.39 0.32 5.25
N THR A 260 -8.52 0.85 5.74
CA THR A 260 -9.13 2.04 5.14
C THR A 260 -8.30 3.29 5.42
N ALA A 261 -7.61 3.38 6.55
CA ALA A 261 -6.73 4.51 6.87
C ALA A 261 -5.55 4.61 5.90
N HIS A 262 -5.04 3.50 5.41
CA HIS A 262 -4.01 3.46 4.36
C HIS A 262 -4.45 4.08 3.04
N GLN A 263 -5.71 4.44 2.86
CA GLN A 263 -6.12 5.23 1.71
C GLN A 263 -5.62 6.68 1.81
N TRP A 264 -5.35 7.19 3.03
CA TRP A 264 -4.67 8.46 3.28
C TRP A 264 -3.18 8.28 3.49
N PHE A 265 -2.79 7.30 4.32
CA PHE A 265 -1.41 7.02 4.73
C PHE A 265 -0.89 5.81 3.95
N TYR A 266 -0.20 6.00 2.88
CA TYR A 266 0.27 5.16 1.80
C TYR A 266 -0.36 5.50 0.44
N SER A 267 -1.69 5.38 0.26
CA SER A 267 -2.28 5.53 -1.08
C SER A 267 -2.26 6.99 -1.56
N LEU A 268 -2.71 7.94 -0.75
CA LEU A 268 -2.72 9.36 -1.07
C LEU A 268 -1.38 10.02 -0.76
N VAL A 269 -0.93 9.92 0.48
CA VAL A 269 0.40 10.34 0.90
C VAL A 269 1.25 9.08 1.02
N GLY A 270 2.17 8.88 0.08
CA GLY A 270 3.09 7.75 0.14
C GLY A 270 4.26 8.02 1.08
N ASN A 271 4.96 6.98 1.44
CA ASN A 271 6.22 7.03 2.16
C ASN A 271 7.22 6.05 1.53
N ASP A 272 8.44 6.10 1.98
CA ASP A 272 9.40 5.05 1.71
C ASP A 272 9.18 3.94 2.75
N GLN A 273 8.35 2.95 2.40
CA GLN A 273 7.96 1.89 3.33
C GLN A 273 9.14 1.03 3.82
N ALA A 274 10.23 0.97 3.03
CA ALA A 274 11.42 0.27 3.44
C ALA A 274 12.22 1.03 4.53
N ARG A 275 12.20 2.34 4.49
CA ARG A 275 12.97 3.20 5.39
C ARG A 275 12.14 3.73 6.55
N ASP A 276 10.91 4.13 6.27
CA ASP A 276 10.03 4.83 7.19
C ASP A 276 8.68 4.12 7.36
N PRO A 277 8.64 2.82 7.77
CA PRO A 277 7.39 2.05 7.84
C PRO A 277 6.41 2.61 8.89
N TRP A 278 6.86 3.41 9.84
CA TRP A 278 6.00 4.01 10.84
C TRP A 278 5.11 5.15 10.31
N LEU A 279 5.47 5.73 9.15
CA LEU A 279 4.69 6.83 8.55
C LEU A 279 3.34 6.37 7.99
N ASP A 280 3.22 5.13 7.54
CA ASP A 280 1.93 4.57 7.14
C ASP A 280 1.31 3.74 8.26
N GLU A 281 2.03 2.80 8.83
CA GLU A 281 1.51 1.88 9.83
C GLU A 281 1.18 2.56 11.17
N GLY A 282 2.02 3.48 11.60
CA GLY A 282 1.77 4.26 12.81
C GLY A 282 0.58 5.20 12.67
N LEU A 283 0.45 5.89 11.51
CA LEU A 283 -0.67 6.77 11.23
C LEU A 283 -1.97 5.98 10.99
N ALA A 284 -1.93 4.81 10.35
CA ALA A 284 -3.09 3.95 10.21
C ALA A 284 -3.56 3.42 11.57
N THR A 285 -2.63 3.01 12.44
CA THR A 285 -2.92 2.58 13.82
C THR A 285 -3.51 3.73 14.66
N TRP A 286 -3.01 4.96 14.48
CA TRP A 286 -3.61 6.14 15.09
C TRP A 286 -5.04 6.35 14.60
N ALA A 287 -5.25 6.28 13.30
CA ALA A 287 -6.54 6.58 12.68
C ALA A 287 -7.62 5.56 13.05
N GLU A 288 -7.29 4.26 13.08
CA GLU A 288 -8.28 3.21 13.38
C GLU A 288 -8.96 3.39 14.74
N ALA A 289 -8.25 3.97 15.72
CA ALA A 289 -8.81 4.27 17.03
C ALA A 289 -9.98 5.28 16.96
N ALA A 290 -10.07 6.10 15.91
CA ALA A 290 -11.20 7.02 15.72
C ALA A 290 -12.51 6.31 15.32
N VAL A 291 -12.40 5.06 14.86
CA VAL A 291 -13.53 4.20 14.48
C VAL A 291 -13.76 3.09 15.51
N ASN A 292 -12.67 2.47 15.99
CA ASN A 292 -12.73 1.37 16.94
C ASN A 292 -12.91 1.84 18.40
N GLY A 293 -12.67 3.13 18.69
CA GLY A 293 -12.75 3.70 20.04
C GLY A 293 -11.47 3.61 20.85
N ALA A 294 -10.54 2.73 20.49
CA ALA A 294 -9.23 2.57 21.09
C ALA A 294 -8.23 2.03 20.06
N PRO A 295 -6.92 2.29 20.24
CA PRO A 295 -5.90 1.61 19.44
C PRO A 295 -5.89 0.12 19.76
N PRO A 296 -5.38 -0.75 18.85
CA PRO A 296 -5.25 -2.16 19.11
C PRO A 296 -4.30 -2.40 20.31
N PHE A 297 -4.66 -3.35 21.18
CA PHE A 297 -3.86 -3.74 22.34
C PHE A 297 -3.35 -2.56 23.20
N PRO A 298 -4.25 -1.70 23.73
CA PRO A 298 -3.85 -0.44 24.39
C PRO A 298 -2.92 -0.68 25.59
N ASP A 299 -3.08 -1.80 26.28
CA ASP A 299 -2.30 -2.16 27.49
C ASP A 299 -1.08 -3.05 27.19
N ALA A 300 -0.75 -3.30 25.91
CA ALA A 300 0.37 -4.16 25.58
C ALA A 300 1.71 -3.55 26.02
N THR A 301 2.53 -4.39 26.65
CA THR A 301 3.90 -4.04 27.01
C THR A 301 4.80 -4.14 25.77
N ILE A 302 5.56 -3.09 25.48
CA ILE A 302 6.56 -3.08 24.41
C ILE A 302 7.79 -3.84 24.90
N PRO A 303 8.26 -4.85 24.16
CA PRO A 303 9.49 -5.57 24.50
C PRO A 303 10.71 -4.63 24.50
N PRO A 304 11.67 -4.78 25.43
CA PRO A 304 12.82 -3.87 25.55
C PRO A 304 13.63 -3.71 24.26
N GLU A 305 13.78 -4.79 23.49
CA GLU A 305 14.57 -4.82 22.25
C GLU A 305 13.98 -3.96 21.11
N VAL A 306 12.70 -3.61 21.20
CA VAL A 306 12.00 -2.78 20.19
C VAL A 306 11.43 -1.49 20.80
N THR A 307 11.70 -1.23 22.09
CA THR A 307 11.30 0.01 22.75
C THR A 307 12.07 1.19 22.19
N ASN A 308 11.37 2.28 21.88
CA ASN A 308 11.93 3.53 21.31
C ASN A 308 12.70 3.28 20.01
N ARG A 309 12.06 2.57 19.07
CA ARG A 309 12.62 2.19 17.77
C ARG A 309 11.69 2.48 16.60
N ILE A 310 10.75 3.43 16.74
CA ILE A 310 9.74 3.65 15.69
C ILE A 310 10.34 4.03 14.33
N GLY A 311 11.42 4.82 14.31
CA GLY A 311 12.09 5.28 13.09
C GLY A 311 13.02 4.26 12.42
N GLU A 312 13.09 3.02 12.93
CA GLU A 312 13.97 2.01 12.34
C GLU A 312 13.41 1.48 11.00
N PRO A 313 14.29 1.21 10.02
CA PRO A 313 13.89 0.71 8.71
C PRO A 313 13.47 -0.77 8.74
N MET A 314 12.84 -1.26 7.65
CA MET A 314 12.43 -2.66 7.54
C MET A 314 13.60 -3.66 7.72
N SER A 315 14.83 -3.28 7.35
CA SER A 315 16.02 -4.11 7.58
C SER A 315 16.32 -4.35 9.07
N PHE A 316 15.95 -3.42 9.96
CA PHE A 316 15.98 -3.63 11.41
C PHE A 316 14.83 -4.57 11.85
N TRP A 317 13.62 -4.30 11.40
CA TRP A 317 12.44 -5.10 11.77
C TRP A 317 12.54 -6.55 11.29
N ASP A 318 13.19 -6.79 10.18
CA ASP A 318 13.47 -8.13 9.65
C ASP A 318 14.25 -9.06 10.60
N GLN A 319 14.83 -8.55 11.67
CA GLN A 319 15.51 -9.35 12.70
C GLN A 319 14.52 -9.97 13.71
N PHE A 320 13.28 -9.52 13.74
CA PHE A 320 12.27 -9.89 14.72
C PHE A 320 11.11 -10.68 14.11
N ASP A 321 10.15 -11.05 14.94
CA ASP A 321 8.87 -11.60 14.52
C ASP A 321 7.83 -10.50 14.24
N THR A 322 6.74 -10.87 13.59
CA THR A 322 5.65 -9.94 13.25
C THR A 322 5.07 -9.24 14.47
N ARG A 323 5.00 -9.90 15.64
CA ARG A 323 4.47 -9.29 16.87
C ARG A 323 5.37 -8.14 17.36
N ARG A 324 6.69 -8.31 17.32
CA ARG A 324 7.64 -7.26 17.71
C ARG A 324 7.60 -6.09 16.75
N TYR A 325 7.52 -6.37 15.45
CA TYR A 325 7.32 -5.34 14.44
C TYR A 325 6.02 -4.55 14.69
N PHE A 326 4.90 -5.24 14.90
CA PHE A 326 3.63 -4.60 15.22
C PHE A 326 3.71 -3.74 16.50
N LEU A 327 4.24 -4.27 17.60
CA LEU A 327 4.35 -3.53 18.85
C LEU A 327 5.30 -2.34 18.75
N GLY A 328 6.40 -2.47 17.99
CA GLY A 328 7.42 -1.44 17.81
C GLY A 328 7.02 -0.36 16.82
N ALA A 329 6.68 -0.71 15.59
CA ALA A 329 6.40 0.27 14.54
C ALA A 329 4.96 0.81 14.60
N TYR A 330 3.94 -0.04 14.78
CA TYR A 330 2.54 0.38 14.74
C TYR A 330 2.09 1.02 16.05
N LEU A 331 2.04 0.20 17.11
CA LEU A 331 1.47 0.63 18.39
C LEU A 331 2.29 1.74 19.04
N GLN A 332 3.61 1.61 19.02
CA GLN A 332 4.47 2.60 19.67
C GLN A 332 4.43 3.95 18.94
N SER A 333 4.29 3.98 17.60
CA SER A 333 4.09 5.22 16.86
C SER A 333 2.76 5.91 17.20
N SER A 334 1.68 5.13 17.34
CA SER A 334 0.40 5.66 17.81
C SER A 334 0.51 6.25 19.23
N ARG A 335 1.28 5.63 20.13
CA ARG A 335 1.56 6.15 21.49
C ARG A 335 2.43 7.41 21.45
N ALA A 336 3.41 7.47 20.56
CA ALA A 336 4.23 8.66 20.34
C ALA A 336 3.37 9.86 19.93
N LEU A 337 2.44 9.66 18.98
CA LEU A 337 1.49 10.70 18.62
C LEU A 337 0.57 11.11 19.78
N LEU A 338 0.13 10.15 20.60
CA LEU A 338 -0.70 10.44 21.77
C LEU A 338 0.05 11.28 22.81
N SER A 339 1.37 11.13 22.93
CA SER A 339 2.20 11.90 23.86
C SER A 339 2.33 13.39 23.51
N LEU A 340 2.02 13.75 22.27
CA LEU A 340 2.11 15.15 21.82
C LEU A 340 1.07 16.03 22.53
N GLY A 341 -0.18 15.54 22.66
CA GLY A 341 -1.23 16.32 23.28
C GLY A 341 -2.65 15.83 22.93
N PRO A 342 -3.64 16.72 22.99
CA PRO A 342 -5.03 16.35 22.69
C PRO A 342 -5.20 15.76 21.29
N ARG A 343 -5.89 14.61 21.19
CA ARG A 343 -6.13 13.91 19.93
C ARG A 343 -6.63 14.83 18.81
N SER A 344 -7.56 15.74 19.12
CA SER A 344 -8.12 16.65 18.13
C SER A 344 -7.08 17.58 17.50
N GLN A 345 -6.06 17.99 18.25
CA GLN A 345 -4.96 18.82 17.72
C GLN A 345 -3.99 17.98 16.89
N VAL A 346 -3.71 16.74 17.30
CA VAL A 346 -2.91 15.79 16.51
C VAL A 346 -3.64 15.48 15.19
N ASP A 347 -4.94 15.22 15.22
CA ASP A 347 -5.73 15.01 13.99
C ASP A 347 -5.70 16.24 13.05
N CYS A 348 -5.69 17.48 13.59
CA CYS A 348 -5.51 18.69 12.79
C CYS A 348 -4.13 18.77 12.14
N ALA A 349 -3.07 18.42 12.88
CA ALA A 349 -1.71 18.37 12.32
C ALA A 349 -1.57 17.29 11.23
N ILE A 350 -2.12 16.10 11.47
CA ILE A 350 -2.15 15.03 10.47
C ILE A 350 -2.94 15.46 9.22
N ARG A 351 -4.05 16.21 9.38
CA ARG A 351 -4.77 16.78 8.25
C ARG A 351 -3.91 17.73 7.44
N LEU A 352 -3.12 18.58 8.09
CA LEU A 352 -2.17 19.49 7.42
C LEU A 352 -1.13 18.68 6.65
N TYR A 353 -0.52 17.67 7.28
CA TYR A 353 0.40 16.74 6.63
C TYR A 353 -0.19 16.10 5.36
N VAL A 354 -1.45 15.65 5.43
CA VAL A 354 -2.14 15.04 4.27
C VAL A 354 -2.36 16.06 3.16
N ILE A 355 -2.77 17.31 3.49
CA ILE A 355 -3.01 18.35 2.50
C ILE A 355 -1.72 18.71 1.76
N ASP A 356 -0.63 18.89 2.49
CA ASP A 356 0.64 19.38 1.95
C ASP A 356 1.37 18.31 1.12
N ASN A 357 1.12 17.02 1.45
CA ASN A 357 1.82 15.90 0.85
C ASN A 357 0.95 14.99 -0.05
N ALA A 358 -0.31 15.37 -0.32
CA ALA A 358 -1.18 14.59 -1.19
C ALA A 358 -0.51 14.30 -2.54
N TYR A 359 -0.57 13.01 -2.96
CA TYR A 359 0.02 12.48 -4.19
C TYR A 359 1.56 12.47 -4.24
N ARG A 360 2.23 12.80 -3.13
CA ARG A 360 3.69 12.76 -3.01
C ARG A 360 4.15 11.54 -2.20
N ILE A 361 5.45 11.33 -2.17
CA ILE A 361 6.12 10.45 -1.22
C ILE A 361 6.71 11.36 -0.15
N ALA A 362 6.12 11.32 1.03
CA ALA A 362 6.53 12.08 2.19
C ALA A 362 7.67 11.42 2.95
N ARG A 363 8.42 12.22 3.68
CA ARG A 363 9.51 11.82 4.57
C ARG A 363 9.11 12.15 6.02
N PRO A 364 9.84 11.63 7.03
CA PRO A 364 9.57 11.96 8.43
C PRO A 364 9.50 13.46 8.74
N HIS A 365 10.35 14.27 8.10
CA HIS A 365 10.33 15.74 8.24
C HIS A 365 9.00 16.37 7.83
N ASP A 366 8.36 15.86 6.79
CA ASP A 366 7.08 16.43 6.32
C ASP A 366 5.97 16.25 7.37
N LEU A 367 6.00 15.13 8.10
CA LEU A 367 5.09 14.92 9.24
C LEU A 367 5.49 15.81 10.43
N LEU A 368 6.79 15.90 10.72
CA LEU A 368 7.30 16.74 11.80
C LEU A 368 6.91 18.20 11.60
N ASP A 369 7.10 18.76 10.40
CA ASP A 369 6.74 20.15 10.07
C ASP A 369 5.25 20.43 10.35
N ALA A 370 4.38 19.52 9.95
CA ALA A 370 2.95 19.62 10.23
C ALA A 370 2.65 19.56 11.74
N LEU A 371 3.30 18.65 12.47
CA LEU A 371 3.13 18.50 13.92
C LEU A 371 3.66 19.72 14.70
N GLN A 372 4.79 20.28 14.31
CA GLN A 372 5.40 21.45 14.97
C GLN A 372 4.54 22.72 14.84
N THR A 373 3.64 22.77 13.85
CA THR A 373 2.63 23.85 13.76
C THR A 373 1.72 23.91 15.00
N PHE A 374 1.48 22.78 15.65
CA PHE A 374 0.61 22.65 16.83
C PHE A 374 1.37 22.33 18.11
N PHE A 375 2.52 21.67 18.00
CA PHE A 375 3.33 21.16 19.10
C PHE A 375 4.80 21.53 18.86
N PRO A 376 5.28 22.68 19.36
CA PRO A 376 6.68 23.12 19.14
C PRO A 376 7.74 22.14 19.63
N ASP A 377 7.39 21.27 20.59
CA ASP A 377 8.24 20.23 21.18
C ASP A 377 8.05 18.83 20.52
N ALA A 378 7.37 18.77 19.37
CA ALA A 378 7.05 17.49 18.69
C ALA A 378 8.29 16.67 18.37
N GLU A 379 9.37 17.30 17.88
CA GLU A 379 10.63 16.63 17.57
C GLU A 379 11.20 15.90 18.79
N GLN A 380 11.42 16.61 19.88
CA GLN A 380 11.94 16.02 21.12
C GLN A 380 11.07 14.87 21.63
N LYS A 381 9.75 15.01 21.55
CA LYS A 381 8.82 13.98 22.00
C LYS A 381 8.87 12.73 21.11
N LEU A 382 8.92 12.90 19.81
CA LEU A 382 8.97 11.77 18.86
C LEU A 382 10.35 11.08 18.88
N GLU A 383 11.46 11.83 19.01
CA GLU A 383 12.80 11.28 19.21
C GLU A 383 12.89 10.42 20.47
N ALA A 384 12.16 10.77 21.53
CA ALA A 384 12.08 9.95 22.75
C ALA A 384 11.46 8.55 22.49
N TYR A 385 10.73 8.39 21.39
CA TYR A 385 10.23 7.10 20.90
C TYR A 385 11.11 6.50 19.77
N GLY A 386 12.23 7.16 19.43
CA GLY A 386 13.18 6.71 18.42
C GLY A 386 12.79 7.09 16.99
N ALA A 387 12.01 8.14 16.78
CA ALA A 387 11.85 8.71 15.46
C ALA A 387 13.16 9.34 14.97
N HIS A 388 13.40 9.32 13.67
CA HIS A 388 14.52 9.98 12.99
C HIS A 388 13.96 10.91 11.91
N PHE A 389 14.59 12.11 11.78
CA PHE A 389 14.17 13.15 10.84
C PHE A 389 15.29 13.59 9.90
#